data_26c9cfdf85a4b5c9205579302ea8a692
#
_entry.id   26c9cfdf85a4b5c9205579302ea8a692
#
_cell.length_a   1.000
_cell.length_b   1.000
_cell.length_c   1.000
_cell.angle_alpha   90.00
_cell.angle_beta   90.00
_cell.angle_gamma   90.00
#
_symmetry.space_group_name_H-M   'P 1'
#
loop_
_entity.id
_entity.type
_entity.pdbx_description
1 polymer ?
#
loop_
_entity_poly.entity_id
_entity_poly.type
_entity_poly.pdbx_seq_one_letter_code
_entity_poly.pdbx_strand_id
1 'polypeptide(L)'
;MMAERFSALQAVAGPVSRETFDGLVAFEGEFRKWSARINLTAPSTLPHLWERHILDSAQLIRIAPAARRWLDLGSGGGFPGAVIAILMKEHAPAQVDLVESNRKKAAFLQTSLASLKAPCVVHPQRIEDCYGKIPPPEVITARALAPLPVLFGLAEPWMKAGARALLHKGRDYRREVEESCDAWGFNLLEHNNEVGGDGVILEISDLRRL
;
A
#
# COMPACT_ATOMS: atom_id res chain seq x y z
N MET A 1 -23.60 9.43 -6.72
CA MET A 1 -22.40 8.62 -7.08
C MET A 1 -21.06 9.33 -6.83
N MET A 2 -20.65 10.40 -7.60
CA MET A 2 -19.31 11.01 -7.39
C MET A 2 -19.19 11.76 -6.06
N ALA A 3 -20.22 12.47 -5.61
CA ALA A 3 -20.22 13.15 -4.31
C ALA A 3 -20.14 12.16 -3.14
N GLU A 4 -20.85 11.05 -3.20
CA GLU A 4 -20.81 9.98 -2.21
C GLU A 4 -19.42 9.34 -2.12
N ARG A 5 -18.78 9.06 -3.29
CA ARG A 5 -17.40 8.53 -3.33
C ARG A 5 -16.40 9.51 -2.72
N PHE A 6 -16.57 10.80 -2.97
CA PHE A 6 -15.74 11.85 -2.37
C PHE A 6 -15.90 11.90 -0.85
N SER A 7 -17.14 11.91 -0.36
CA SER A 7 -17.43 11.88 1.07
C SER A 7 -16.89 10.62 1.75
N ALA A 8 -17.05 9.46 1.10
CA ALA A 8 -16.50 8.19 1.61
C ALA A 8 -14.95 8.23 1.69
N LEU A 9 -14.28 8.82 0.69
CA LEU A 9 -12.83 8.99 0.72
C LEU A 9 -12.40 9.88 1.89
N GLN A 10 -13.08 11.02 2.09
CA GLN A 10 -12.78 11.91 3.21
C GLN A 10 -13.05 11.27 4.57
N ALA A 11 -14.05 10.40 4.67
CA ALA A 11 -14.35 9.68 5.91
C ALA A 11 -13.19 8.74 6.30
N VAL A 12 -12.54 8.07 5.35
CA VAL A 12 -11.47 7.09 5.63
C VAL A 12 -10.06 7.69 5.60
N ALA A 13 -9.80 8.68 4.73
CA ALA A 13 -8.47 9.28 4.57
C ALA A 13 -8.27 10.60 5.34
N GLY A 14 -9.36 11.23 5.80
CA GLY A 14 -9.33 12.60 6.31
C GLY A 14 -9.55 13.64 5.20
N PRO A 15 -9.21 14.91 5.43
CA PRO A 15 -9.36 15.97 4.43
C PRO A 15 -8.60 15.63 3.16
N VAL A 16 -9.27 15.66 2.01
CA VAL A 16 -8.71 15.43 0.67
C VAL A 16 -9.27 16.50 -0.27
N SER A 17 -8.41 17.10 -1.09
CA SER A 17 -8.83 18.08 -2.09
C SER A 17 -9.62 17.41 -3.25
N ARG A 18 -10.36 18.21 -3.99
CA ARG A 18 -11.04 17.75 -5.20
C ARG A 18 -10.03 17.28 -6.24
N GLU A 19 -8.90 17.96 -6.39
CA GLU A 19 -7.85 17.59 -7.34
C GLU A 19 -7.28 16.18 -7.04
N THR A 20 -7.00 15.88 -5.79
CA THR A 20 -6.51 14.57 -5.37
C THR A 20 -7.56 13.47 -5.58
N PHE A 21 -8.83 13.75 -5.26
CA PHE A 21 -9.93 12.84 -5.57
C PHE A 21 -10.04 12.56 -7.08
N ASP A 22 -9.99 13.60 -7.92
CA ASP A 22 -10.05 13.45 -9.38
C ASP A 22 -8.83 12.66 -9.89
N GLY A 23 -7.67 12.81 -9.26
CA GLY A 23 -6.49 11.98 -9.51
C GLY A 23 -6.72 10.49 -9.22
N LEU A 24 -7.39 10.14 -8.12
CA LEU A 24 -7.76 8.76 -7.81
C LEU A 24 -8.79 8.19 -8.78
N VAL A 25 -9.75 9.00 -9.22
CA VAL A 25 -10.73 8.61 -10.26
C VAL A 25 -10.03 8.37 -11.60
N ALA A 26 -9.07 9.22 -11.96
CA ALA A 26 -8.28 9.04 -13.18
C ALA A 26 -7.42 7.76 -13.09
N PHE A 27 -6.80 7.49 -11.94
CA PHE A 27 -6.05 6.25 -11.69
C PHE A 27 -6.96 5.01 -11.85
N GLU A 28 -8.16 5.03 -11.27
CA GLU A 28 -9.16 3.95 -11.47
C GLU A 28 -9.46 3.72 -12.96
N GLY A 29 -9.64 4.80 -13.72
CA GLY A 29 -9.89 4.72 -15.16
C GLY A 29 -8.74 4.06 -15.93
N GLU A 30 -7.50 4.45 -15.64
CA GLU A 30 -6.32 3.82 -16.24
C GLU A 30 -6.17 2.36 -15.79
N PHE A 31 -6.39 2.07 -14.50
CA PHE A 31 -6.37 0.69 -13.99
C PHE A 31 -7.32 -0.22 -14.77
N ARG A 32 -8.56 0.22 -15.00
CA ARG A 32 -9.55 -0.55 -15.78
C ARG A 32 -9.11 -0.80 -17.21
N LYS A 33 -8.55 0.22 -17.89
CA LYS A 33 -8.03 0.09 -19.25
C LYS A 33 -6.88 -0.91 -19.34
N TRP A 34 -5.93 -0.85 -18.39
CA TRP A 34 -4.79 -1.75 -18.36
C TRP A 34 -5.19 -3.18 -17.95
N SER A 35 -6.16 -3.34 -17.05
CA SER A 35 -6.67 -4.64 -16.63
C SER A 35 -7.27 -5.46 -17.80
N ALA A 36 -7.68 -4.80 -18.86
CA ALA A 36 -8.11 -5.48 -20.09
C ALA A 36 -6.94 -6.11 -20.87
N ARG A 37 -5.69 -5.74 -20.57
CA ARG A 37 -4.48 -6.18 -21.30
C ARG A 37 -3.51 -6.98 -20.47
N ILE A 38 -3.46 -6.70 -19.16
CA ILE A 38 -2.57 -7.38 -18.20
C ILE A 38 -3.36 -7.72 -16.94
N ASN A 39 -2.98 -8.79 -16.28
CA ASN A 39 -3.64 -9.22 -15.03
C ASN A 39 -3.17 -8.35 -13.85
N LEU A 40 -3.89 -7.25 -13.59
CA LEU A 40 -3.65 -6.37 -12.42
C LEU A 40 -4.38 -6.85 -11.18
N THR A 41 -5.58 -7.42 -11.34
CA THR A 41 -6.42 -7.99 -10.27
C THR A 41 -7.36 -9.05 -10.83
N ALA A 42 -7.99 -9.83 -9.96
CA ALA A 42 -9.02 -10.77 -10.39
C ALA A 42 -10.21 -10.02 -11.03
N PRO A 43 -10.76 -10.49 -12.17
CA PRO A 43 -11.88 -9.82 -12.85
C PRO A 43 -13.09 -9.58 -11.95
N SER A 44 -13.37 -10.49 -11.01
CA SER A 44 -14.47 -10.37 -10.05
C SER A 44 -14.36 -9.19 -9.08
N THR A 45 -13.17 -8.60 -8.92
CA THR A 45 -12.96 -7.45 -8.02
C THR A 45 -13.12 -6.12 -8.71
N LEU A 46 -13.08 -6.06 -10.05
CA LEU A 46 -13.19 -4.83 -10.83
C LEU A 46 -14.47 -4.02 -10.56
N PRO A 47 -15.66 -4.62 -10.39
CA PRO A 47 -16.87 -3.85 -10.05
C PRO A 47 -16.76 -3.08 -8.74
N HIS A 48 -15.98 -3.60 -7.79
CA HIS A 48 -15.82 -3.06 -6.43
C HIS A 48 -14.45 -2.41 -6.22
N LEU A 49 -13.79 -1.95 -7.29
CA LEU A 49 -12.41 -1.45 -7.25
C LEU A 49 -12.26 -0.25 -6.31
N TRP A 50 -13.24 0.66 -6.31
CA TRP A 50 -13.19 1.84 -5.47
C TRP A 50 -13.23 1.49 -3.99
N GLU A 51 -14.20 0.70 -3.58
CA GLU A 51 -14.40 0.33 -2.18
C GLU A 51 -13.29 -0.59 -1.69
N ARG A 52 -13.07 -1.71 -2.40
CA ARG A 52 -12.19 -2.79 -1.96
C ARG A 52 -10.71 -2.52 -2.14
N HIS A 53 -10.35 -1.51 -2.94
CA HIS A 53 -8.95 -1.21 -3.20
C HIS A 53 -8.59 0.25 -2.92
N ILE A 54 -9.34 1.22 -3.45
CA ILE A 54 -8.96 2.63 -3.27
C ILE A 54 -9.26 3.10 -1.85
N LEU A 55 -10.48 2.93 -1.34
CA LEU A 55 -10.82 3.31 0.03
C LEU A 55 -10.03 2.48 1.06
N ASP A 56 -9.91 1.16 0.82
CA ASP A 56 -9.13 0.25 1.66
C ASP A 56 -7.66 0.67 1.78
N SER A 57 -7.06 1.18 0.70
CA SER A 57 -5.70 1.72 0.73
C SER A 57 -5.61 3.10 1.40
N ALA A 58 -6.62 3.95 1.17
CA ALA A 58 -6.61 5.33 1.62
C ALA A 58 -6.66 5.48 3.16
N GLN A 59 -7.26 4.53 3.88
CA GLN A 59 -7.33 4.55 5.35
C GLN A 59 -5.96 4.54 6.03
N LEU A 60 -4.90 4.05 5.35
CA LEU A 60 -3.53 4.03 5.90
C LEU A 60 -3.00 5.42 6.23
N ILE A 61 -3.47 6.45 5.52
CA ILE A 61 -3.07 7.85 5.77
C ILE A 61 -3.49 8.30 7.18
N ARG A 62 -4.66 7.87 7.66
CA ARG A 62 -5.11 8.21 9.02
C ARG A 62 -4.34 7.47 10.11
N ILE A 63 -3.86 6.27 9.82
CA ILE A 63 -3.04 5.48 10.76
C ILE A 63 -1.64 6.10 10.87
N ALA A 64 -1.12 6.69 9.79
CA ALA A 64 0.21 7.29 9.76
C ALA A 64 0.21 8.73 9.20
N PRO A 65 -0.51 9.69 9.82
CA PRO A 65 -0.73 11.03 9.23
C PRO A 65 0.52 11.89 9.13
N ALA A 66 1.54 11.61 9.96
CA ALA A 66 2.80 12.33 9.94
C ALA A 66 3.83 11.75 8.96
N ALA A 67 3.61 10.53 8.44
CA ALA A 67 4.56 9.87 7.57
C ALA A 67 4.67 10.57 6.20
N ARG A 68 5.89 10.71 5.72
CA ARG A 68 6.22 11.35 4.44
C ARG A 68 7.00 10.42 3.52
N ARG A 69 7.66 9.41 4.06
CA ARG A 69 8.41 8.42 3.29
C ARG A 69 7.78 7.04 3.46
N TRP A 70 7.25 6.53 2.35
CA TRP A 70 6.55 5.26 2.30
C TRP A 70 7.26 4.29 1.36
N LEU A 71 7.21 3.01 1.68
CA LEU A 71 7.70 1.93 0.84
C LEU A 71 6.61 0.87 0.70
N ASP A 72 6.17 0.62 -0.53
CA ASP A 72 5.18 -0.40 -0.82
C ASP A 72 5.85 -1.63 -1.44
N LEU A 73 5.79 -2.76 -0.75
CA LEU A 73 6.42 -4.02 -1.15
C LEU A 73 5.46 -4.86 -1.98
N GLY A 74 5.88 -5.20 -3.20
CA GLY A 74 5.06 -5.97 -4.12
C GLY A 74 3.82 -5.22 -4.58
N SER A 75 3.99 -4.01 -5.07
CA SER A 75 2.91 -3.06 -5.33
C SER A 75 1.83 -3.56 -6.30
N GLY A 76 2.12 -4.54 -7.15
CA GLY A 76 1.15 -5.18 -8.01
C GLY A 76 0.39 -4.20 -8.91
N GLY A 77 -0.92 -4.13 -8.73
CA GLY A 77 -1.79 -3.16 -9.38
C GLY A 77 -1.77 -1.76 -8.75
N GLY A 78 -0.89 -1.51 -7.75
CA GLY A 78 -0.74 -0.21 -7.11
C GLY A 78 -1.52 -0.04 -5.81
N PHE A 79 -1.90 -1.14 -5.17
CA PHE A 79 -2.63 -1.09 -3.91
C PHE A 79 -1.84 -1.73 -2.76
N PRO A 80 -1.48 -0.96 -1.70
CA PRO A 80 -1.91 0.41 -1.43
C PRO A 80 -1.03 1.52 -2.04
N GLY A 81 0.19 1.25 -2.51
CA GLY A 81 1.23 2.22 -2.79
C GLY A 81 0.84 3.36 -3.74
N ALA A 82 0.15 3.07 -4.86
CA ALA A 82 -0.25 4.12 -5.83
C ALA A 82 -1.32 5.06 -5.25
N VAL A 83 -2.26 4.54 -4.44
CA VAL A 83 -3.26 5.37 -3.76
C VAL A 83 -2.59 6.28 -2.76
N ILE A 84 -1.65 5.75 -1.95
CA ILE A 84 -0.85 6.56 -1.02
C ILE A 84 -0.08 7.64 -1.79
N ALA A 85 0.59 7.30 -2.90
CA ALA A 85 1.35 8.26 -3.69
C ALA A 85 0.49 9.42 -4.22
N ILE A 86 -0.74 9.14 -4.65
CA ILE A 86 -1.67 10.17 -5.11
C ILE A 86 -2.13 11.06 -3.93
N LEU A 87 -2.45 10.48 -2.78
CA LEU A 87 -2.83 11.22 -1.58
C LEU A 87 -1.66 12.07 -1.03
N MET A 88 -0.43 11.58 -1.15
CA MET A 88 0.78 12.29 -0.70
C MET A 88 1.11 13.55 -1.51
N LYS A 89 0.46 13.82 -2.65
CA LYS A 89 0.61 15.10 -3.38
C LYS A 89 0.34 16.32 -2.51
N GLU A 90 -0.54 16.21 -1.53
CA GLU A 90 -0.91 17.30 -0.61
C GLU A 90 0.02 17.43 0.59
N HIS A 91 1.00 16.52 0.73
CA HIS A 91 1.84 16.41 1.91
C HIS A 91 3.34 16.64 1.61
N ALA A 92 3.65 17.53 0.67
CA ALA A 92 5.04 17.83 0.29
C ALA A 92 5.87 18.38 1.49
N PRO A 93 7.16 18.00 1.61
CA PRO A 93 7.82 17.00 0.78
C PRO A 93 7.44 15.57 1.18
N ALA A 94 7.04 14.76 0.21
CA ALA A 94 6.73 13.35 0.43
C ALA A 94 7.35 12.49 -0.67
N GLN A 95 7.62 11.22 -0.34
CA GLN A 95 8.18 10.23 -1.27
C GLN A 95 7.55 8.87 -1.02
N VAL A 96 7.07 8.23 -2.08
CA VAL A 96 6.55 6.87 -2.05
C VAL A 96 7.37 6.00 -3.00
N ASP A 97 8.03 4.98 -2.48
CA ASP A 97 8.76 4.00 -3.25
C ASP A 97 7.89 2.77 -3.47
N LEU A 98 7.67 2.37 -4.73
CA LEU A 98 6.88 1.20 -5.09
C LEU A 98 7.79 0.12 -5.69
N VAL A 99 7.86 -1.04 -5.06
CA VAL A 99 8.67 -2.17 -5.55
C VAL A 99 7.76 -3.19 -6.22
N GLU A 100 7.97 -3.45 -7.51
CA GLU A 100 7.21 -4.43 -8.29
C GLU A 100 8.11 -5.14 -9.30
N SER A 101 8.28 -6.46 -9.13
CA SER A 101 9.20 -7.25 -9.97
C SER A 101 8.63 -7.57 -11.37
N ASN A 102 7.31 -7.58 -11.52
CA ASN A 102 6.67 -7.80 -12.83
C ASN A 102 6.77 -6.52 -13.67
N ARG A 103 7.59 -6.57 -14.72
CA ARG A 103 7.86 -5.43 -15.60
C ARG A 103 6.61 -4.80 -16.23
N LYS A 104 5.57 -5.61 -16.55
CA LYS A 104 4.33 -5.07 -17.14
C LYS A 104 3.53 -4.28 -16.10
N LYS A 105 3.45 -4.77 -14.87
CA LYS A 105 2.80 -4.07 -13.76
C LYS A 105 3.59 -2.81 -13.37
N ALA A 106 4.92 -2.90 -13.30
CA ALA A 106 5.77 -1.74 -13.03
C ALA A 106 5.63 -0.66 -14.13
N ALA A 107 5.57 -1.03 -15.41
CA ALA A 107 5.33 -0.08 -16.51
C ALA A 107 3.96 0.60 -16.40
N PHE A 108 2.91 -0.15 -16.02
CA PHE A 108 1.61 0.43 -15.70
C PHE A 108 1.71 1.49 -14.60
N LEU A 109 2.35 1.16 -13.48
CA LEU A 109 2.51 2.08 -12.35
C LEU A 109 3.31 3.32 -12.75
N GLN A 110 4.44 3.15 -13.44
CA GLN A 110 5.27 4.27 -13.93
C GLN A 110 4.47 5.22 -14.81
N THR A 111 3.75 4.67 -15.80
CA THR A 111 2.97 5.49 -16.75
C THR A 111 1.83 6.23 -16.04
N SER A 112 1.05 5.51 -15.23
CA SER A 112 -0.13 6.08 -14.59
C SER A 112 0.24 7.13 -13.53
N LEU A 113 1.24 6.86 -12.67
CA LEU A 113 1.62 7.78 -11.61
C LEU A 113 2.38 9.00 -12.12
N ALA A 114 3.19 8.85 -13.18
CA ALA A 114 3.85 10.00 -13.83
C ALA A 114 2.82 10.97 -14.43
N SER A 115 1.77 10.46 -15.10
CA SER A 115 0.72 11.31 -15.65
C SER A 115 -0.05 12.10 -14.58
N LEU A 116 -0.14 11.56 -13.38
CA LEU A 116 -0.78 12.17 -12.21
C LEU A 116 0.17 13.05 -11.39
N LYS A 117 1.46 13.10 -11.76
CA LYS A 117 2.51 13.83 -11.01
C LYS A 117 2.56 13.41 -9.53
N ALA A 118 2.35 12.13 -9.24
CA ALA A 118 2.43 11.60 -7.88
C ALA A 118 3.90 11.57 -7.40
N PRO A 119 4.21 11.92 -6.13
CA PRO A 119 5.57 11.95 -5.59
C PRO A 119 6.09 10.53 -5.31
N CYS A 120 6.43 9.78 -6.37
CA CYS A 120 6.84 8.39 -6.22
C CYS A 120 7.97 8.00 -7.16
N VAL A 121 8.64 6.90 -6.79
CA VAL A 121 9.55 6.15 -7.65
C VAL A 121 9.08 4.70 -7.72
N VAL A 122 9.00 4.14 -8.92
CA VAL A 122 8.68 2.73 -9.15
C VAL A 122 9.97 1.97 -9.46
N HIS A 123 10.24 0.93 -8.68
CA HIS A 123 11.42 0.06 -8.79
C HIS A 123 11.01 -1.26 -9.46
N PRO A 124 11.32 -1.48 -10.78
CA PRO A 124 10.95 -2.68 -11.51
C PRO A 124 11.94 -3.82 -11.24
N GLN A 125 12.04 -4.25 -9.98
CA GLN A 125 13.01 -5.25 -9.50
C GLN A 125 12.47 -6.05 -8.31
N ARG A 126 13.21 -7.05 -7.84
CA ARG A 126 12.88 -7.80 -6.63
C ARG A 126 13.10 -6.93 -5.39
N ILE A 127 12.42 -7.24 -4.30
CA ILE A 127 12.51 -6.50 -3.03
C ILE A 127 13.94 -6.56 -2.50
N GLU A 128 14.57 -7.73 -2.57
CA GLU A 128 15.92 -7.99 -2.09
C GLU A 128 16.98 -7.16 -2.86
N ASP A 129 16.71 -6.88 -4.14
CA ASP A 129 17.59 -6.03 -4.96
C ASP A 129 17.50 -4.54 -4.60
N CYS A 130 16.52 -4.16 -3.77
CA CYS A 130 16.30 -2.78 -3.30
C CYS A 130 17.06 -2.46 -2.00
N TYR A 131 17.54 -3.46 -1.30
CA TYR A 131 18.24 -3.26 -0.02
C TYR A 131 19.45 -2.33 -0.19
N GLY A 132 19.55 -1.33 0.70
CA GLY A 132 20.59 -0.31 0.67
C GLY A 132 20.50 0.70 -0.49
N LYS A 133 19.53 0.57 -1.39
CA LYS A 133 19.30 1.49 -2.52
C LYS A 133 18.15 2.46 -2.27
N ILE A 134 17.10 1.99 -1.59
CA ILE A 134 15.98 2.83 -1.17
C ILE A 134 16.31 3.43 0.20
N PRO A 135 16.22 4.75 0.37
CA PRO A 135 16.40 5.39 1.68
C PRO A 135 15.42 4.80 2.71
N PRO A 136 15.79 4.73 4.00
CA PRO A 136 14.90 4.19 5.02
C PRO A 136 13.53 4.87 4.99
N PRO A 137 12.43 4.13 4.78
CA PRO A 137 11.07 4.68 4.87
C PRO A 137 10.67 4.87 6.33
N GLU A 138 9.61 5.63 6.57
CA GLU A 138 8.95 5.72 7.88
C GLU A 138 7.90 4.61 8.01
N VAL A 139 7.24 4.30 6.89
CA VAL A 139 6.19 3.29 6.84
C VAL A 139 6.40 2.36 5.65
N ILE A 140 6.32 1.06 5.92
CA ILE A 140 6.28 0.00 4.91
C ILE A 140 4.84 -0.46 4.76
N THR A 141 4.41 -0.70 3.52
CA THR A 141 3.12 -1.30 3.24
C THR A 141 3.28 -2.57 2.39
N ALA A 142 2.35 -3.50 2.58
CA ALA A 142 2.20 -4.65 1.68
C ALA A 142 0.76 -5.16 1.75
N ARG A 143 0.25 -5.65 0.61
CA ARG A 143 -1.05 -6.30 0.51
C ARG A 143 -0.99 -7.50 -0.43
N ALA A 144 -1.49 -8.65 0.03
CA ALA A 144 -1.57 -9.89 -0.76
C ALA A 144 -0.23 -10.35 -1.38
N LEU A 145 0.90 -10.01 -0.76
CA LEU A 145 2.24 -10.34 -1.25
C LEU A 145 2.67 -11.74 -0.77
N ALA A 146 2.65 -11.97 0.54
CA ALA A 146 3.14 -13.21 1.16
C ALA A 146 2.53 -13.38 2.58
N PRO A 147 2.64 -14.57 3.19
CA PRO A 147 2.37 -14.77 4.61
C PRO A 147 3.28 -13.91 5.49
N LEU A 148 2.83 -13.62 6.73
CA LEU A 148 3.49 -12.69 7.63
C LEU A 148 4.96 -13.04 7.94
N PRO A 149 5.33 -14.32 8.22
CA PRO A 149 6.73 -14.68 8.46
C PRO A 149 7.67 -14.34 7.29
N VAL A 150 7.18 -14.50 6.05
CA VAL A 150 7.93 -14.15 4.83
C VAL A 150 8.03 -12.64 4.67
N LEU A 151 6.92 -11.91 4.92
CA LEU A 151 6.91 -10.44 4.88
C LEU A 151 7.90 -9.83 5.86
N PHE A 152 8.00 -10.40 7.06
CA PHE A 152 8.97 -9.96 8.05
C PHE A 152 10.41 -10.08 7.54
N GLY A 153 10.76 -11.21 6.91
CA GLY A 153 12.07 -11.37 6.30
C GLY A 153 12.36 -10.35 5.20
N LEU A 154 11.35 -10.03 4.38
CA LEU A 154 11.48 -9.04 3.31
C LEU A 154 11.57 -7.59 3.84
N ALA A 155 10.86 -7.26 4.91
CA ALA A 155 10.81 -5.91 5.48
C ALA A 155 11.94 -5.65 6.50
N GLU A 156 12.56 -6.69 7.05
CA GLU A 156 13.55 -6.64 8.14
C GLU A 156 14.61 -5.54 7.98
N PRO A 157 15.28 -5.39 6.80
CA PRO A 157 16.35 -4.40 6.67
C PRO A 157 15.90 -2.96 6.94
N TRP A 158 14.70 -2.60 6.49
CA TRP A 158 14.16 -1.25 6.73
C TRP A 158 13.52 -1.11 8.10
N MET A 159 12.92 -2.18 8.64
CA MET A 159 12.36 -2.16 10.00
C MET A 159 13.47 -2.04 11.05
N LYS A 160 14.63 -2.66 10.85
CA LYS A 160 15.83 -2.43 11.66
C LYS A 160 16.33 -0.99 11.61
N ALA A 161 16.07 -0.28 10.54
CA ALA A 161 16.40 1.14 10.40
C ALA A 161 15.33 2.08 11.01
N GLY A 162 14.32 1.53 11.70
CA GLY A 162 13.30 2.28 12.42
C GLY A 162 11.96 2.43 11.69
N ALA A 163 11.77 1.81 10.54
CA ALA A 163 10.47 1.78 9.87
C ALA A 163 9.45 0.95 10.66
N ARG A 164 8.17 1.30 10.56
CA ARG A 164 7.06 0.42 10.95
C ARG A 164 6.34 -0.09 9.71
N ALA A 165 5.64 -1.23 9.83
CA ALA A 165 4.89 -1.80 8.73
C ALA A 165 3.38 -1.71 8.98
N LEU A 166 2.60 -1.32 7.95
CA LEU A 166 1.15 -1.37 7.92
C LEU A 166 0.73 -2.40 6.87
N LEU A 167 0.30 -3.56 7.32
CA LEU A 167 0.09 -4.73 6.48
C LEU A 167 -1.40 -5.09 6.40
N HIS A 168 -1.97 -5.04 5.20
CA HIS A 168 -3.33 -5.55 4.99
C HIS A 168 -3.35 -7.07 5.04
N LYS A 169 -4.17 -7.61 5.92
CA LYS A 169 -4.33 -9.06 6.11
C LYS A 169 -5.79 -9.49 6.07
N GLY A 170 -6.02 -10.72 5.62
CA GLY A 170 -7.33 -11.37 5.59
C GLY A 170 -7.67 -12.09 6.89
N ARG A 171 -8.72 -12.92 6.87
CA ARG A 171 -9.26 -13.64 8.05
C ARG A 171 -8.24 -14.48 8.82
N ASP A 172 -7.29 -15.09 8.12
CA ASP A 172 -6.35 -16.04 8.72
C ASP A 172 -5.13 -15.39 9.38
N TYR A 173 -5.14 -14.06 9.53
CA TYR A 173 -3.99 -13.30 10.05
C TYR A 173 -3.55 -13.75 11.45
N ARG A 174 -4.46 -14.18 12.32
CA ARG A 174 -4.11 -14.62 13.68
C ARG A 174 -3.19 -15.83 13.66
N ARG A 175 -3.47 -16.77 12.77
CA ARG A 175 -2.60 -17.93 12.55
C ARG A 175 -1.22 -17.49 12.02
N GLU A 176 -1.17 -16.55 11.07
CA GLU A 176 0.10 -16.03 10.56
C GLU A 176 0.90 -15.30 11.66
N VAL A 177 0.22 -14.59 12.58
CA VAL A 177 0.84 -13.97 13.75
C VAL A 177 1.44 -15.03 14.66
N GLU A 178 0.69 -16.08 15.02
CA GLU A 178 1.18 -17.20 15.83
C GLU A 178 2.41 -17.87 15.20
N GLU A 179 2.34 -18.21 13.91
CA GLU A 179 3.46 -18.79 13.15
C GLU A 179 4.69 -17.87 13.11
N SER A 180 4.50 -16.55 13.19
CA SER A 180 5.60 -15.59 13.21
C SER A 180 6.33 -15.54 14.55
N CYS A 181 5.65 -15.81 15.67
CA CYS A 181 6.21 -15.73 17.02
C CYS A 181 7.33 -16.75 17.29
N ASP A 182 7.44 -17.82 16.49
CA ASP A 182 8.50 -18.82 16.65
C ASP A 182 9.89 -18.29 16.27
N ALA A 183 9.96 -17.30 15.37
CA ALA A 183 11.22 -16.79 14.83
C ALA A 183 11.41 -15.28 15.00
N TRP A 184 10.33 -14.56 15.38
CA TRP A 184 10.32 -13.11 15.41
C TRP A 184 9.72 -12.54 16.69
N GLY A 185 10.40 -11.56 17.28
CA GLY A 185 9.86 -10.67 18.30
C GLY A 185 9.42 -9.35 17.61
N PHE A 186 8.24 -8.84 17.96
CA PHE A 186 7.69 -7.62 17.40
C PHE A 186 6.59 -7.04 18.27
N ASN A 187 6.31 -5.75 18.13
CA ASN A 187 5.10 -5.14 18.65
C ASN A 187 4.02 -5.18 17.60
N LEU A 188 2.78 -5.51 17.99
CA LEU A 188 1.61 -5.61 17.13
C LEU A 188 0.49 -4.71 17.65
N LEU A 189 -0.06 -3.87 16.75
CA LEU A 189 -1.32 -3.17 16.95
C LEU A 189 -2.27 -3.52 15.81
N GLU A 190 -3.49 -3.95 16.14
CA GLU A 190 -4.52 -4.27 15.17
C GLU A 190 -5.42 -3.05 14.94
N HIS A 191 -5.55 -2.63 13.68
CA HIS A 191 -6.51 -1.60 13.28
C HIS A 191 -7.67 -2.25 12.52
N ASN A 192 -8.89 -1.96 12.94
CA ASN A 192 -10.07 -2.42 12.22
C ASN A 192 -10.10 -1.82 10.81
N ASN A 193 -10.55 -2.60 9.85
CA ASN A 193 -10.80 -2.10 8.51
C ASN A 193 -12.09 -1.27 8.50
N GLU A 194 -11.97 0.06 8.33
CA GLU A 194 -13.10 1.00 8.33
C GLU A 194 -13.95 0.91 7.04
N VAL A 195 -13.45 0.25 6.00
CA VAL A 195 -14.13 0.11 4.70
C VAL A 195 -15.05 -1.12 4.67
N GLY A 196 -14.94 -1.96 5.69
CA GLY A 196 -15.72 -3.20 5.81
C GLY A 196 -15.00 -4.42 5.26
N GLY A 197 -15.62 -5.60 5.50
CA GLY A 197 -15.02 -6.91 5.20
C GLY A 197 -14.30 -7.50 6.40
N ASP A 198 -13.76 -8.73 6.22
CA ASP A 198 -13.11 -9.51 7.28
C ASP A 198 -11.59 -9.23 7.37
N GLY A 199 -11.11 -8.17 6.73
CA GLY A 199 -9.70 -7.77 6.74
C GLY A 199 -9.33 -6.92 7.95
N VAL A 200 -8.04 -6.88 8.26
CA VAL A 200 -7.42 -6.09 9.32
C VAL A 200 -6.17 -5.42 8.77
N ILE A 201 -5.78 -4.29 9.34
CA ILE A 201 -4.47 -3.69 9.12
C ILE A 201 -3.63 -3.98 10.35
N LEU A 202 -2.54 -4.70 10.17
CA LEU A 202 -1.58 -4.97 11.23
C LEU A 202 -0.48 -3.90 11.19
N GLU A 203 -0.34 -3.16 12.28
CA GLU A 203 0.81 -2.30 12.50
C GLU A 203 1.87 -3.07 13.27
N ILE A 204 3.05 -3.22 12.67
CA ILE A 204 4.18 -3.94 13.23
C ILE A 204 5.32 -2.95 13.47
N SER A 205 5.93 -3.01 14.65
CA SER A 205 7.13 -2.25 15.00
C SER A 205 8.10 -3.10 15.82
N ASP A 206 9.32 -2.60 16.03
CA ASP A 206 10.37 -3.26 16.82
C ASP A 206 10.66 -4.70 16.39
N LEU A 207 10.62 -4.96 15.08
CA LEU A 207 10.85 -6.29 14.52
C LEU A 207 12.30 -6.74 14.74
N ARG A 208 12.46 -7.93 15.33
CA ARG A 208 13.76 -8.55 15.56
C ARG A 208 13.68 -10.06 15.40
N ARG A 209 14.75 -10.69 14.98
CA ARG A 209 14.88 -12.17 15.04
C ARG A 209 15.08 -12.62 16.48
N LEU A 210 14.50 -13.76 16.82
CA LEU A 210 14.68 -14.44 18.10
C LEU A 210 15.88 -15.37 18.05
#